data_5d2680d5fe8a9d89aa6869a0df447159
#
_entry.id   5d2680d5fe8a9d89aa6869a0df447159
#
_cell.length_a   1.000
_cell.length_b   1.000
_cell.length_c   1.000
_cell.angle_alpha   90.00
_cell.angle_beta   90.00
_cell.angle_gamma   90.00
#
_symmetry.space_group_name_H-M   'P 1'
#
loop_
_entity.id
_entity.type
_entity.pdbx_description
1 polymer ?
#
loop_
_entity_poly.entity_id
_entity_poly.type
_entity_poly.pdbx_seq_one_letter_code
_entity_poly.pdbx_strand_id
1 'polypeptide(L)'
;MADGPRVIAGQIVEYGDLMAAVRNRVAELNIHGTRFDAMAGWPEGYLSKLICARPVRRIGLQSMGVLLSTLGVSLQMIENPAGTERLKERLVPRNPSYVRAMPAAAGILFTARKLKRIRRLGGLARWRS
;
A
#
# COMPACT_ATOMS: atom_id res chain seq x y z
N MET A 1 10.17 -17.19 22.21
CA MET A 1 8.99 -17.55 21.42
C MET A 1 8.47 -16.32 20.71
N ALA A 2 8.38 -16.39 19.43
CA ALA A 2 7.92 -15.22 18.66
C ALA A 2 6.41 -15.14 18.76
N ASP A 3 5.93 -14.07 19.34
CA ASP A 3 4.53 -13.73 19.25
C ASP A 3 4.19 -13.36 17.80
N GLY A 4 2.95 -13.57 17.42
CA GLY A 4 2.47 -13.18 16.10
C GLY A 4 2.58 -11.69 15.86
N PRO A 5 2.29 -11.23 14.64
CA PRO A 5 2.34 -9.80 14.31
C PRO A 5 1.47 -8.99 15.25
N ARG A 6 2.03 -7.91 15.77
CA ARG A 6 1.31 -6.98 16.63
C ARG A 6 0.78 -5.81 15.82
N VAL A 7 -0.48 -5.47 15.99
CA VAL A 7 -1.04 -4.28 15.38
C VAL A 7 -0.56 -3.06 16.15
N ILE A 8 0.14 -2.17 15.50
CA ILE A 8 0.78 -1.00 16.14
C ILE A 8 0.10 0.32 15.78
N ALA A 9 -0.87 0.30 14.90
CA ALA A 9 -1.60 1.51 14.50
C ALA A 9 -3.06 1.15 14.21
N GLY A 10 -3.92 2.16 14.29
CA GLY A 10 -5.31 2.02 13.86
C GLY A 10 -5.44 1.95 12.35
N GLN A 11 -6.66 2.07 11.86
CA GLN A 11 -6.89 2.08 10.43
C GLN A 11 -6.20 3.27 9.76
N ILE A 12 -5.55 2.99 8.64
CA ILE A 12 -4.90 3.99 7.82
C ILE A 12 -5.78 4.18 6.59
N VAL A 13 -6.41 5.33 6.48
CA VAL A 13 -7.33 5.65 5.39
C VAL A 13 -6.70 6.66 4.43
N GLU A 14 -5.85 7.51 4.94
CA GLU A 14 -5.22 8.55 4.14
C GLU A 14 -3.74 8.70 4.50
N TYR A 15 -3.04 9.49 3.70
CA TYR A 15 -1.61 9.71 3.85
C TYR A 15 -1.23 10.24 5.23
N GLY A 16 -2.03 11.15 5.76
CA GLY A 16 -1.79 11.71 7.10
C GLY A 16 -1.80 10.66 8.18
N ASP A 17 -2.71 9.69 8.09
CA ASP A 17 -2.77 8.58 9.03
C ASP A 17 -1.50 7.74 8.98
N LEU A 18 -1.00 7.48 7.78
CA LEU A 18 0.23 6.74 7.59
C LEU A 18 1.41 7.47 8.21
N MET A 19 1.52 8.77 7.98
CA MET A 19 2.62 9.56 8.53
C MET A 19 2.54 9.65 10.06
N ALA A 20 1.34 9.73 10.63
CA ALA A 20 1.16 9.69 12.07
C ALA A 20 1.63 8.35 12.65
N ALA A 21 1.27 7.26 12.00
CA ALA A 21 1.71 5.93 12.41
C ALA A 21 3.24 5.80 12.32
N VAL A 22 3.85 6.35 11.29
CA VAL A 22 5.31 6.34 11.13
C VAL A 22 5.98 7.14 12.26
N ARG A 23 5.47 8.33 12.58
CA ARG A 23 6.00 9.13 13.70
C ARG A 23 5.93 8.35 15.01
N ASN A 24 4.80 7.73 15.28
CA ASN A 24 4.61 6.95 16.50
C ASN A 24 5.56 5.76 16.56
N ARG A 25 5.77 5.09 15.43
CA ARG A 25 6.70 3.96 15.37
C ARG A 25 8.15 4.40 15.61
N VAL A 26 8.55 5.51 15.00
CA VAL A 26 9.89 6.08 15.20
C VAL A 26 10.09 6.43 16.68
N ALA A 27 9.09 7.03 17.32
CA ALA A 27 9.14 7.37 18.74
C ALA A 27 9.18 6.11 19.61
N GLU A 28 8.38 5.11 19.30
CA GLU A 28 8.36 3.83 20.01
C GLU A 28 9.73 3.14 19.97
N LEU A 29 10.37 3.14 18.82
CA LEU A 29 11.69 2.54 18.66
C LEU A 29 12.82 3.42 19.15
N ASN A 30 12.51 4.67 19.45
CA ASN A 30 13.49 5.67 19.91
C ASN A 30 14.68 5.79 18.95
N ILE A 31 14.40 5.81 17.65
CA ILE A 31 15.43 5.91 16.62
C ILE A 31 15.70 7.39 16.32
N HIS A 32 16.97 7.74 16.32
CA HIS A 32 17.38 9.06 15.88
C HIS A 32 17.24 9.19 14.35
N GLY A 33 16.77 10.34 13.87
CA GLY A 33 16.51 10.55 12.45
C GLY A 33 17.71 10.29 11.54
N THR A 34 18.88 10.76 11.93
CA THR A 34 20.10 10.53 11.16
C THR A 34 20.48 9.06 11.11
N ARG A 35 20.25 8.35 12.19
CA ARG A 35 20.50 6.90 12.23
C ARG A 35 19.55 6.16 11.31
N PHE A 36 18.28 6.57 11.30
CA PHE A 36 17.29 6.01 10.40
C PHE A 36 17.68 6.23 8.95
N ASP A 37 18.05 7.46 8.58
CA ASP A 37 18.45 7.78 7.22
C ASP A 37 19.64 6.94 6.78
N ALA A 38 20.61 6.74 7.65
CA ALA A 38 21.76 5.88 7.37
C ALA A 38 21.34 4.42 7.12
N MET A 39 20.43 3.90 7.93
CA MET A 39 19.92 2.53 7.79
C MET A 39 19.11 2.36 6.51
N ALA A 40 18.36 3.36 6.12
CA ALA A 40 17.52 3.34 4.93
C ALA A 40 18.31 3.63 3.65
N GLY A 41 19.53 4.12 3.76
CA GLY A 41 20.30 4.57 2.61
C GLY A 41 19.82 5.90 2.07
N TRP A 42 19.21 6.72 2.89
CA TRP A 42 18.67 8.01 2.52
C TRP A 42 19.63 9.14 2.85
N PRO A 43 19.50 10.28 2.14
CA PRO A 43 20.23 11.49 2.51
C PRO A 43 19.88 11.94 3.92
N GLU A 44 20.83 12.53 4.61
CA GLU A 44 20.61 13.05 5.95
C GLU A 44 19.46 14.06 5.99
N GLY A 45 18.59 13.91 6.98
CA GLY A 45 17.43 14.79 7.15
C GLY A 45 16.21 14.39 6.32
N TYR A 46 16.28 13.34 5.52
CA TYR A 46 15.16 12.95 4.67
C TYR A 46 13.94 12.52 5.48
N LEU A 47 14.14 11.68 6.49
CA LEU A 47 13.04 11.25 7.35
C LEU A 47 12.35 12.46 8.02
N SER A 48 13.13 13.39 8.54
CA SER A 48 12.58 14.58 9.18
C SER A 48 11.71 15.39 8.25
N LYS A 49 12.06 15.47 6.98
CA LYS A 49 11.26 16.17 5.97
C LYS A 49 9.95 15.47 5.66
N LEU A 50 9.89 14.17 5.85
CA LEU A 50 8.68 13.38 5.63
C LEU A 50 7.69 13.48 6.80
N ILE A 51 8.19 13.43 8.03
CA ILE A 51 7.35 13.27 9.21
C ILE A 51 7.21 14.52 10.08
N CYS A 52 7.80 15.63 9.70
CA CYS A 52 7.64 16.87 10.48
C CYS A 52 6.20 17.39 10.42
N ALA A 53 5.88 18.34 11.29
CA ALA A 53 4.53 18.90 11.40
C ALA A 53 4.06 19.54 10.10
N ARG A 54 4.99 20.12 9.32
CA ARG A 54 4.71 20.64 7.98
C ARG A 54 5.61 19.92 7.00
N PRO A 55 5.14 18.77 6.48
CA PRO A 55 5.98 17.96 5.61
C PRO A 55 6.42 18.73 4.37
N VAL A 56 7.72 18.75 4.14
CA VAL A 56 8.32 19.36 2.96
C VAL A 56 8.25 18.41 1.78
N ARG A 57 8.24 17.11 2.06
CA ARG A 57 8.22 16.07 1.04
C ARG A 57 7.18 15.03 1.35
N ARG A 58 6.68 14.39 0.30
CA ARG A 58 5.85 13.21 0.40
C ARG A 58 6.65 12.00 -0.03
N ILE A 59 6.36 10.86 0.59
CA ILE A 59 7.05 9.63 0.23
C ILE A 59 6.49 9.07 -1.08
N GLY A 60 7.37 8.61 -1.95
CA GLY A 60 6.99 7.89 -3.15
C GLY A 60 6.77 6.42 -2.86
N LEU A 61 6.16 5.71 -3.81
CA LEU A 61 5.84 4.30 -3.65
C LEU A 61 7.08 3.43 -3.43
N GLN A 62 8.17 3.73 -4.14
CA GLN A 62 9.41 2.98 -3.99
C GLN A 62 10.05 3.20 -2.63
N SER A 63 10.04 4.45 -2.18
CA SER A 63 10.60 4.80 -0.88
C SER A 63 9.75 4.26 0.27
N MET A 64 8.47 4.04 0.04
CA MET A 64 7.59 3.46 1.04
C MET A 64 8.05 2.06 1.46
N GLY A 65 8.46 1.23 0.50
CA GLY A 65 8.98 -0.10 0.81
C GLY A 65 10.20 -0.03 1.73
N VAL A 66 11.11 0.90 1.43
CA VAL A 66 12.30 1.12 2.26
C VAL A 66 11.90 1.59 3.66
N LEU A 67 10.96 2.53 3.74
CA LEU A 67 10.48 3.05 5.02
C LEU A 67 9.91 1.94 5.91
N LEU A 68 9.00 1.15 5.36
CA LEU A 68 8.35 0.07 6.10
C LEU A 68 9.36 -1.00 6.53
N SER A 69 10.24 -1.38 5.63
CA SER A 69 11.28 -2.38 5.91
C SER A 69 12.22 -1.92 7.02
N THR A 70 12.66 -0.67 6.97
CA THR A 70 13.56 -0.13 7.98
C THR A 70 12.90 -0.01 9.35
N LEU A 71 11.60 0.31 9.37
CA LEU A 71 10.84 0.37 10.62
C LEU A 71 10.42 -1.00 11.14
N GLY A 72 10.62 -2.04 10.36
CA GLY A 72 10.20 -3.39 10.73
C GLY A 72 8.68 -3.54 10.78
N VAL A 73 7.97 -2.88 9.87
CA VAL A 73 6.51 -2.94 9.81
C VAL A 73 6.05 -3.32 8.41
N SER A 74 4.81 -3.76 8.32
CA SER A 74 4.16 -4.04 7.04
C SER A 74 2.75 -3.46 7.06
N LEU A 75 2.21 -3.20 5.88
CA LEU A 75 0.84 -2.75 5.74
C LEU A 75 -0.04 -3.91 5.28
N GLN A 76 -1.22 -3.97 5.84
CA GLN A 76 -2.23 -4.94 5.47
C GLN A 76 -3.46 -4.20 4.98
N MET A 77 -4.01 -4.66 3.86
CA MET A 77 -5.23 -4.08 3.33
C MET A 77 -6.42 -4.79 3.96
N ILE A 78 -7.28 -4.04 4.62
CA ILE A 78 -8.47 -4.57 5.28
C ILE A 78 -9.71 -3.93 4.67
N GLU A 79 -10.79 -4.69 4.62
CA GLU A 79 -12.06 -4.17 4.14
C GLU A 79 -12.63 -3.17 5.14
N ASN A 80 -13.13 -2.05 4.62
CA ASN A 80 -13.87 -1.08 5.39
C ASN A 80 -15.36 -1.26 5.09
N PRO A 81 -16.16 -1.79 6.01
CA PRO A 81 -17.56 -2.10 5.74
C PRO A 81 -18.37 -0.89 5.27
N ALA A 82 -18.19 0.25 5.91
CA ALA A 82 -18.91 1.47 5.52
C ALA A 82 -18.52 1.94 4.12
N GLY A 83 -17.24 1.85 3.80
CA GLY A 83 -16.75 2.18 2.46
C GLY A 83 -17.24 1.20 1.41
N THR A 84 -17.31 -0.06 1.76
CA THR A 84 -17.82 -1.11 0.87
C THR A 84 -19.29 -0.87 0.53
N GLU A 85 -20.12 -0.51 1.50
CA GLU A 85 -21.52 -0.21 1.25
C GLU A 85 -21.68 1.00 0.33
N ARG A 86 -20.92 2.06 0.56
CA ARG A 86 -20.93 3.23 -0.33
C ARG A 86 -20.47 2.86 -1.75
N LEU A 87 -19.51 1.99 -1.87
CA LEU A 87 -19.02 1.52 -3.15
C LEU A 87 -20.10 0.71 -3.87
N LYS A 88 -20.80 -0.18 -3.19
CA LYS A 88 -21.87 -1.00 -3.77
C LYS A 88 -22.97 -0.14 -4.36
N GLU A 89 -23.33 0.95 -3.71
CA GLU A 89 -24.34 1.89 -4.20
C GLU A 89 -23.95 2.54 -5.53
N ARG A 90 -22.64 2.68 -5.77
CA ARG A 90 -22.10 3.35 -6.93
C ARG A 90 -21.65 2.39 -8.04
N LEU A 91 -21.55 1.11 -7.72
CA LEU A 91 -21.07 0.13 -8.68
C LEU A 91 -22.10 -0.08 -9.78
N VAL A 92 -21.64 0.12 -11.01
CA VAL A 92 -22.41 -0.25 -12.19
C VAL A 92 -21.91 -1.64 -12.61
N PRO A 93 -22.83 -2.63 -12.70
CA PRO A 93 -22.41 -3.97 -13.09
C PRO A 93 -21.72 -3.95 -14.45
N ARG A 94 -20.59 -4.62 -14.53
CA ARG A 94 -19.90 -4.80 -15.79
C ARG A 94 -20.57 -5.89 -16.61
N ASN A 95 -20.24 -5.92 -17.88
CA ASN A 95 -20.69 -6.99 -18.76
C ASN A 95 -20.38 -8.35 -18.14
N PRO A 96 -21.40 -9.23 -18.01
CA PRO A 96 -21.21 -10.54 -17.39
C PRO A 96 -20.08 -11.37 -18.02
N SER A 97 -19.86 -11.24 -19.31
CA SER A 97 -18.76 -11.93 -19.99
C SER A 97 -17.40 -11.50 -19.46
N TYR A 98 -17.25 -10.23 -19.17
CA TYR A 98 -16.02 -9.70 -18.59
C TYR A 98 -15.82 -10.22 -17.16
N VAL A 99 -16.87 -10.23 -16.36
CA VAL A 99 -16.82 -10.71 -15.00
C VAL A 99 -16.41 -12.19 -14.94
N ARG A 100 -16.89 -12.99 -15.87
CA ARG A 100 -16.51 -14.41 -15.97
C ARG A 100 -15.05 -14.59 -16.39
N ALA A 101 -14.52 -13.68 -17.17
CA ALA A 101 -13.13 -13.74 -17.61
C ALA A 101 -12.16 -13.40 -16.48
N MET A 102 -12.64 -12.76 -15.42
CA MET A 102 -11.84 -12.38 -14.26
C MET A 102 -12.27 -13.25 -13.07
N PRO A 103 -11.42 -14.18 -12.63
CA PRO A 103 -11.74 -15.00 -11.46
C PRO A 103 -11.99 -14.09 -10.26
N ALA A 104 -13.19 -14.17 -9.72
CA ALA A 104 -13.51 -13.41 -8.53
C ALA A 104 -12.68 -13.91 -7.36
N ALA A 105 -12.19 -13.03 -6.54
CA ALA A 105 -11.65 -13.31 -5.22
C ALA A 105 -10.59 -14.41 -5.11
N ALA A 106 -10.31 -15.11 -6.16
CA ALA A 106 -9.38 -16.26 -6.13
C ALA A 106 -7.93 -15.83 -6.11
N GLY A 107 -7.59 -14.74 -5.45
CA GLY A 107 -6.24 -14.25 -5.50
C GLY A 107 -5.77 -13.93 -6.91
N ILE A 108 -6.69 -13.88 -7.83
CA ILE A 108 -6.46 -13.38 -9.17
C ILE A 108 -5.40 -14.17 -9.93
N LEU A 109 -5.54 -15.46 -9.91
CA LEU A 109 -4.72 -16.30 -10.75
C LEU A 109 -5.33 -16.39 -12.14
N PHE A 110 -4.86 -15.54 -13.04
CA PHE A 110 -5.19 -15.65 -14.44
C PHE A 110 -4.38 -16.77 -15.07
N THR A 111 -5.05 -17.70 -15.72
CA THR A 111 -4.34 -18.66 -16.56
C THR A 111 -3.77 -17.92 -17.76
N ALA A 112 -2.67 -18.44 -18.32
CA ALA A 112 -2.07 -17.87 -19.53
C ALA A 112 -3.08 -17.73 -20.67
N ARG A 113 -4.02 -18.66 -20.77
CA ARG A 113 -5.09 -18.64 -21.77
C ARG A 113 -6.02 -17.44 -21.58
N LYS A 114 -6.42 -17.16 -20.33
CA LYS A 114 -7.29 -16.01 -20.05
C LYS A 114 -6.57 -14.70 -20.31
N LEU A 115 -5.31 -14.61 -19.95
CA LEU A 115 -4.51 -13.42 -20.21
C LEU A 115 -4.39 -13.15 -21.71
N LYS A 116 -4.17 -14.17 -22.55
CA LYS A 116 -4.13 -14.04 -23.99
C LYS A 116 -5.46 -13.50 -24.52
N ARG A 117 -6.58 -14.02 -24.02
CA ARG A 117 -7.90 -13.56 -24.45
C ARG A 117 -8.11 -12.08 -24.12
N ILE A 118 -7.76 -11.66 -22.93
CA ILE A 118 -7.90 -10.27 -22.51
C ILE A 118 -7.03 -9.36 -23.37
N ARG A 119 -5.82 -9.80 -23.71
CA ARG A 119 -4.93 -9.06 -24.60
C ARG A 119 -5.50 -8.89 -25.99
N ARG A 120 -6.16 -9.90 -26.52
CA ARG A 120 -6.81 -9.84 -27.84
C ARG A 120 -7.92 -8.80 -27.89
N LEU A 121 -8.54 -8.49 -26.76
CA LEU A 121 -9.56 -7.45 -26.68
C LEU A 121 -8.96 -6.03 -26.74
N GLY A 122 -7.65 -5.90 -26.86
CA GLY A 122 -6.99 -4.63 -27.10
C GLY A 122 -6.72 -3.82 -25.86
N GLY A 123 -7.49 -4.00 -24.81
CA GLY A 123 -7.36 -3.21 -23.60
C GLY A 123 -6.01 -3.37 -22.92
N LEU A 124 -5.55 -4.60 -22.80
CA LEU A 124 -4.30 -4.92 -22.14
C LEU A 124 -3.08 -4.88 -23.04
N ALA A 125 -3.27 -4.82 -24.35
CA ALA A 125 -2.16 -4.74 -25.29
C ALA A 125 -1.31 -3.50 -25.04
N ARG A 126 -1.91 -2.42 -24.58
CA ARG A 126 -1.23 -1.17 -24.27
C ARG A 126 -0.40 -1.24 -22.99
N TRP A 127 -0.67 -2.21 -22.16
CA TRP A 127 -0.03 -2.35 -20.86
C TRP A 127 1.23 -3.21 -20.91
N ARG A 128 1.50 -3.79 -22.05
CA ARG A 128 2.68 -4.66 -22.22
C ARG A 128 3.98 -3.90 -22.41
N SER A 129 3.87 -2.68 -22.81
CA SER A 129 5.05 -1.85 -23.04
C SER A 129 5.71 -1.43 -21.75
#